data_298f288e0ae27501540d3f559e02d674
#
_entry.id   298f288e0ae27501540d3f559e02d674
#
_cell.length_a   1.000
_cell.length_b   1.000
_cell.length_c   1.000
_cell.angle_alpha   90.00
_cell.angle_beta   90.00
_cell.angle_gamma   90.00
#
_symmetry.space_group_name_H-M   'P 1'
#
loop_
_entity.id
_entity.type
_entity.pdbx_description
1 polymer ?
#
loop_
_entity_poly.entity_id
_entity_poly.type
_entity_poly.pdbx_seq_one_letter_code
_entity_poly.pdbx_strand_id
1 'polypeptide(L)'
;MNPGSNVLSALGILASRSIARPLRAWQQRALAAYEQQRPEDFLVTATPGAGKTAFALELASRLVAAREVDRVVVVAPTDHLRTQWAAAAFAAGLQLDPTLGNEVGPLRPGMDGYVATYSQVAARPRVHRARVERARTLVVLDEVHHAGDGLSWGEAVEEAFAPARRRLSLTGTPFRTRADERIPFVRYVTEPDGGLRSVADVGYGYRDALADGVVRPVVFAAYTGVSRWLNSAGEVVSAGLTGDNTRDVEAAAWRTALDPGGQWVPHVLAAMDDRISHLREAGMAGAAGIVLASDVADARAYAEVVARVTGRRPVVVTSDDKAASARLAAFAAGDERIVVCVRMISEGVDIPRAACLAWLTSYRTPLFFAQAVGRVVRARRPGEQATVFLPAVRPLLALAAALETERNHVVPPPAVTEELGEPDEVREPAEPAGVSAYQALGAEAEFAHVLQGGRAVTGLDPVVVGEADADELGLPGLLSPEQTAALLARRDADLRRRAAPATVAGVPAGTTGSGETGGEATWVQAGELRREVNRLVARVAARTGEPHGRVHATLRSAVPGPPSASAPVAVLRARRDRLLAWV
;
A
#
# COMPACT_ATOMS: atom_id res chain seq x y z
N MET A 1 -18.94 -65.77 -6.33
CA MET A 1 -18.78 -64.47 -6.97
C MET A 1 -19.23 -63.41 -5.99
N ASN A 2 -18.32 -62.59 -5.55
CA ASN A 2 -18.48 -61.71 -4.39
C ASN A 2 -18.70 -60.26 -4.87
N PRO A 3 -19.84 -59.60 -4.60
CA PRO A 3 -20.15 -58.26 -5.08
C PRO A 3 -19.70 -57.13 -4.14
N GLY A 4 -18.57 -57.31 -3.45
CA GLY A 4 -18.10 -56.37 -2.43
C GLY A 4 -16.95 -55.42 -2.87
N SER A 5 -16.47 -55.49 -4.11
CA SER A 5 -15.20 -54.85 -4.52
C SER A 5 -15.33 -53.50 -5.25
N ASN A 6 -16.54 -53.01 -5.55
CA ASN A 6 -16.71 -51.81 -6.39
C ASN A 6 -17.13 -50.52 -5.63
N VAL A 7 -17.39 -50.58 -4.33
CA VAL A 7 -17.82 -49.41 -3.53
C VAL A 7 -16.61 -48.64 -2.98
N LEU A 8 -15.49 -49.30 -2.74
CA LEU A 8 -14.27 -48.66 -2.23
C LEU A 8 -13.48 -47.87 -3.31
N SER A 9 -13.70 -48.19 -4.59
CA SER A 9 -13.07 -47.49 -5.70
C SER A 9 -13.74 -46.14 -6.00
N ALA A 10 -15.04 -46.00 -5.73
CA ALA A 10 -15.76 -44.73 -5.92
C ALA A 10 -15.50 -43.72 -4.82
N LEU A 11 -15.18 -44.14 -3.60
CA LEU A 11 -14.79 -43.26 -2.48
C LEU A 11 -13.35 -42.77 -2.59
N GLY A 12 -12.46 -43.49 -3.29
CA GLY A 12 -11.07 -43.08 -3.55
C GLY A 12 -10.92 -41.99 -4.61
N ILE A 13 -11.89 -41.80 -5.51
CA ILE A 13 -11.86 -40.77 -6.58
C ILE A 13 -12.38 -39.43 -6.09
N LEU A 14 -13.16 -39.39 -5.00
CA LEU A 14 -13.68 -38.15 -4.40
C LEU A 14 -12.69 -37.45 -3.44
N ALA A 15 -11.61 -38.12 -3.07
CA ALA A 15 -10.64 -37.59 -2.09
C ALA A 15 -9.45 -36.82 -2.70
N SER A 16 -9.44 -36.52 -4.01
CA SER A 16 -8.25 -35.97 -4.70
C SER A 16 -8.51 -34.72 -5.55
N ARG A 17 -9.42 -33.84 -5.13
CA ARG A 17 -9.50 -32.47 -5.67
C ARG A 17 -8.93 -31.48 -4.66
N SER A 18 -7.72 -31.72 -4.18
CA SER A 18 -7.02 -30.82 -3.27
C SER A 18 -6.13 -29.87 -4.07
N ILE A 19 -6.18 -28.59 -3.73
CA ILE A 19 -5.23 -27.56 -4.19
C ILE A 19 -3.81 -28.09 -3.94
N ALA A 20 -2.95 -28.01 -4.96
CA ALA A 20 -1.60 -28.59 -4.93
C ALA A 20 -0.64 -27.94 -3.90
N ARG A 21 -1.09 -26.96 -3.12
CA ARG A 21 -0.33 -26.34 -2.04
C ARG A 21 -1.14 -26.36 -0.74
N PRO A 22 -0.49 -26.65 0.40
CA PRO A 22 -1.16 -26.59 1.70
C PRO A 22 -1.66 -25.17 1.98
N LEU A 23 -2.87 -25.08 2.52
CA LEU A 23 -3.45 -23.80 2.94
C LEU A 23 -2.63 -23.19 4.06
N ARG A 24 -2.47 -21.88 4.02
CA ARG A 24 -1.86 -21.09 5.10
C ARG A 24 -2.76 -21.11 6.34
N ALA A 25 -2.17 -20.89 7.51
CA ALA A 25 -2.90 -20.91 8.78
C ALA A 25 -4.10 -19.96 8.80
N TRP A 26 -3.97 -18.75 8.25
CA TRP A 26 -5.08 -17.81 8.18
C TRP A 26 -6.22 -18.28 7.28
N GLN A 27 -5.91 -18.96 6.15
CA GLN A 27 -6.92 -19.53 5.25
C GLN A 27 -7.69 -20.67 5.92
N GLN A 28 -6.99 -21.50 6.70
CA GLN A 28 -7.64 -22.56 7.50
C GLN A 28 -8.57 -21.96 8.56
N ARG A 29 -8.13 -20.91 9.28
CA ARG A 29 -8.98 -20.18 10.23
C ARG A 29 -10.21 -19.56 9.55
N ALA A 30 -10.03 -18.96 8.37
CA ALA A 30 -11.12 -18.36 7.62
C ALA A 30 -12.14 -19.40 7.14
N LEU A 31 -11.67 -20.58 6.68
CA LEU A 31 -12.56 -21.70 6.33
C LEU A 31 -13.32 -22.21 7.55
N ALA A 32 -12.64 -22.40 8.68
CA ALA A 32 -13.29 -22.83 9.91
C ALA A 32 -14.36 -21.82 10.39
N ALA A 33 -14.06 -20.52 10.33
CA ALA A 33 -15.03 -19.46 10.65
C ALA A 33 -16.25 -19.50 9.72
N TYR A 34 -16.03 -19.70 8.41
CA TYR A 34 -17.11 -19.85 7.45
C TYR A 34 -17.96 -21.11 7.73
N GLU A 35 -17.33 -22.25 7.95
CA GLU A 35 -18.01 -23.53 8.23
C GLU A 35 -18.85 -23.49 9.51
N GLN A 36 -18.38 -22.74 10.52
CA GLN A 36 -19.10 -22.55 11.78
C GLN A 36 -20.34 -21.68 11.62
N GLN A 37 -20.25 -20.59 10.86
CA GLN A 37 -21.32 -19.58 10.75
C GLN A 37 -22.23 -19.83 9.55
N ARG A 38 -21.70 -20.38 8.46
CA ARG A 38 -22.38 -20.59 7.15
C ARG A 38 -23.20 -19.39 6.70
N PRO A 39 -22.63 -18.17 6.70
CA PRO A 39 -23.36 -16.97 6.36
C PRO A 39 -23.71 -16.93 4.86
N GLU A 40 -24.74 -16.16 4.50
CA GLU A 40 -25.01 -15.87 3.07
C GLU A 40 -23.95 -14.96 2.48
N ASP A 41 -23.56 -13.94 3.23
CA ASP A 41 -22.55 -12.94 2.86
C ASP A 41 -21.34 -13.10 3.79
N PHE A 42 -20.15 -13.20 3.21
CA PHE A 42 -18.90 -13.36 3.94
C PHE A 42 -17.83 -12.44 3.38
N LEU A 43 -17.36 -11.50 4.20
CA LEU A 43 -16.30 -10.56 3.81
C LEU A 43 -14.95 -10.98 4.39
N VAL A 44 -13.98 -11.18 3.53
CA VAL A 44 -12.59 -11.46 3.91
C VAL A 44 -11.70 -10.29 3.49
N THR A 45 -11.04 -9.69 4.46
CA THR A 45 -9.97 -8.72 4.20
C THR A 45 -8.63 -9.41 4.36
N ALA A 46 -7.81 -9.42 3.31
CA ALA A 46 -6.47 -10.00 3.39
C ALA A 46 -5.50 -9.20 2.52
N THR A 47 -4.33 -8.88 3.09
CA THR A 47 -3.30 -8.07 2.42
C THR A 47 -2.95 -8.63 1.03
N PRO A 48 -2.53 -7.81 0.06
CA PRO A 48 -2.05 -8.29 -1.22
C PRO A 48 -0.97 -9.37 -1.06
N GLY A 49 -1.02 -10.42 -1.88
CA GLY A 49 -0.09 -11.56 -1.77
C GLY A 49 -0.45 -12.60 -0.69
N ALA A 50 -1.45 -12.36 0.14
CA ALA A 50 -1.89 -13.30 1.19
C ALA A 50 -2.48 -14.62 0.65
N GLY A 51 -2.93 -14.64 -0.62
CA GLY A 51 -3.50 -15.84 -1.24
C GLY A 51 -5.03 -15.89 -1.17
N LYS A 52 -5.72 -14.75 -1.26
CA LYS A 52 -7.19 -14.63 -1.31
C LYS A 52 -7.82 -15.58 -2.33
N THR A 53 -7.27 -15.63 -3.54
CA THR A 53 -7.74 -16.51 -4.63
C THR A 53 -7.72 -17.98 -4.24
N ALA A 54 -6.64 -18.46 -3.61
CA ALA A 54 -6.53 -19.86 -3.17
C ALA A 54 -7.56 -20.19 -2.09
N PHE A 55 -7.79 -19.28 -1.14
CA PHE A 55 -8.84 -19.41 -0.13
C PHE A 55 -10.23 -19.51 -0.77
N ALA A 56 -10.56 -18.60 -1.70
CA ALA A 56 -11.87 -18.57 -2.34
C ALA A 56 -12.14 -19.83 -3.18
N LEU A 57 -11.14 -20.32 -3.90
CA LEU A 57 -11.27 -21.54 -4.70
C LEU A 57 -11.39 -22.80 -3.84
N GLU A 58 -10.68 -22.86 -2.71
CA GLU A 58 -10.87 -23.95 -1.75
C GLU A 58 -12.28 -23.94 -1.15
N LEU A 59 -12.78 -22.76 -0.73
CA LEU A 59 -14.15 -22.63 -0.25
C LEU A 59 -15.16 -23.03 -1.34
N ALA A 60 -14.98 -22.55 -2.57
CA ALA A 60 -15.82 -22.90 -3.71
C ALA A 60 -15.84 -24.43 -3.95
N SER A 61 -14.67 -25.05 -3.96
CA SER A 61 -14.54 -26.51 -4.15
C SER A 61 -15.26 -27.29 -3.05
N ARG A 62 -15.14 -26.87 -1.78
CA ARG A 62 -15.86 -27.50 -0.66
C ARG A 62 -17.37 -27.36 -0.79
N LEU A 63 -17.88 -26.18 -1.14
CA LEU A 63 -19.31 -25.94 -1.30
C LEU A 63 -19.91 -26.73 -2.47
N VAL A 64 -19.17 -26.86 -3.58
CA VAL A 64 -19.58 -27.69 -4.72
C VAL A 64 -19.57 -29.18 -4.33
N ALA A 65 -18.52 -29.66 -3.66
CA ALA A 65 -18.42 -31.03 -3.21
C ALA A 65 -19.53 -31.41 -2.20
N ALA A 66 -19.87 -30.47 -1.30
CA ALA A 66 -20.97 -30.62 -0.34
C ALA A 66 -22.36 -30.45 -0.99
N ARG A 67 -22.42 -30.15 -2.29
CA ARG A 67 -23.68 -29.84 -3.00
C ARG A 67 -24.48 -28.71 -2.37
N GLU A 68 -23.83 -27.77 -1.68
CA GLU A 68 -24.47 -26.55 -1.19
C GLU A 68 -24.69 -25.54 -2.33
N VAL A 69 -23.77 -25.54 -3.30
CA VAL A 69 -23.87 -24.78 -4.54
C VAL A 69 -23.62 -25.68 -5.76
N ASP A 70 -24.23 -25.32 -6.88
CA ASP A 70 -24.10 -26.04 -8.14
C ASP A 70 -23.25 -25.26 -9.14
N ARG A 71 -23.07 -23.95 -8.90
CA ARG A 71 -22.36 -23.02 -9.78
C ARG A 71 -21.49 -22.04 -9.01
N VAL A 72 -20.42 -21.61 -9.68
CA VAL A 72 -19.51 -20.60 -9.15
C VAL A 72 -19.40 -19.45 -10.14
N VAL A 73 -19.64 -18.24 -9.69
CA VAL A 73 -19.45 -17.01 -10.49
C VAL A 73 -18.37 -16.19 -9.79
N VAL A 74 -17.37 -15.75 -10.54
CA VAL A 74 -16.36 -14.83 -10.03
C VAL A 74 -16.53 -13.50 -10.77
N VAL A 75 -16.54 -12.40 -10.01
CA VAL A 75 -16.51 -11.03 -10.55
C VAL A 75 -15.17 -10.42 -10.22
N ALA A 76 -14.43 -10.04 -11.25
CA ALA A 76 -13.08 -9.51 -11.14
C ALA A 76 -13.01 -8.07 -11.68
N PRO A 77 -12.07 -7.23 -11.24
CA PRO A 77 -11.93 -5.86 -11.71
C PRO A 77 -11.62 -5.73 -13.21
N THR A 78 -10.76 -6.61 -13.74
CA THR A 78 -10.24 -6.48 -15.11
C THR A 78 -10.33 -7.78 -15.92
N ASP A 79 -10.29 -7.67 -17.24
CA ASP A 79 -10.27 -8.83 -18.14
C ASP A 79 -9.05 -9.73 -17.96
N HIS A 80 -7.91 -9.15 -17.59
CA HIS A 80 -6.72 -9.93 -17.30
C HIS A 80 -6.94 -10.84 -16.07
N LEU A 81 -7.56 -10.32 -15.02
CA LEU A 81 -7.92 -11.11 -13.83
C LEU A 81 -8.95 -12.19 -14.14
N ARG A 82 -9.87 -11.98 -15.09
CA ARG A 82 -10.79 -13.04 -15.54
C ARG A 82 -10.05 -14.30 -15.96
N THR A 83 -9.04 -14.13 -16.82
CA THR A 83 -8.21 -15.25 -17.31
C THR A 83 -7.38 -15.88 -16.19
N GLN A 84 -6.82 -15.07 -15.29
CA GLN A 84 -6.07 -15.60 -14.15
C GLN A 84 -6.95 -16.40 -13.19
N TRP A 85 -8.18 -15.91 -12.89
CA TRP A 85 -9.14 -16.62 -12.06
C TRP A 85 -9.54 -17.96 -12.67
N ALA A 86 -9.82 -17.98 -14.00
CA ALA A 86 -10.16 -19.21 -14.71
C ALA A 86 -8.99 -20.22 -14.69
N ALA A 87 -7.76 -19.78 -14.91
CA ALA A 87 -6.58 -20.63 -14.83
C ALA A 87 -6.35 -21.18 -13.42
N ALA A 88 -6.50 -20.34 -12.38
CA ALA A 88 -6.39 -20.77 -10.99
C ALA A 88 -7.52 -21.75 -10.59
N ALA A 89 -8.74 -21.50 -11.04
CA ALA A 89 -9.89 -22.38 -10.83
C ALA A 89 -9.66 -23.75 -11.48
N PHE A 90 -9.15 -23.77 -12.72
CA PHE A 90 -8.79 -25.01 -13.41
C PHE A 90 -7.77 -25.83 -12.60
N ALA A 91 -6.73 -25.18 -12.08
CA ALA A 91 -5.74 -25.84 -11.22
C ALA A 91 -6.35 -26.38 -9.91
N ALA A 92 -7.43 -25.76 -9.42
CA ALA A 92 -8.20 -26.22 -8.25
C ALA A 92 -9.31 -27.23 -8.60
N GLY A 93 -9.42 -27.66 -9.86
CA GLY A 93 -10.40 -28.64 -10.33
C GLY A 93 -11.77 -28.08 -10.64
N LEU A 94 -11.92 -26.75 -10.79
CA LEU A 94 -13.14 -26.07 -11.18
C LEU A 94 -13.01 -25.50 -12.60
N GLN A 95 -14.03 -25.71 -13.44
CA GLN A 95 -14.09 -25.24 -14.82
C GLN A 95 -14.88 -23.93 -14.91
N LEU A 96 -14.19 -22.78 -14.90
CA LEU A 96 -14.84 -21.47 -15.04
C LEU A 96 -14.57 -20.90 -16.45
N ASP A 97 -15.63 -20.46 -17.15
CA ASP A 97 -15.51 -19.86 -18.48
C ASP A 97 -15.12 -18.36 -18.37
N PRO A 98 -13.91 -17.96 -18.78
CA PRO A 98 -13.50 -16.55 -18.78
C PRO A 98 -13.99 -15.78 -20.01
N THR A 99 -14.57 -16.46 -21.00
CA THR A 99 -14.96 -15.85 -22.28
C THR A 99 -16.46 -15.63 -22.41
N LEU A 100 -17.26 -16.05 -21.41
CA LEU A 100 -18.71 -15.89 -21.43
C LEU A 100 -19.06 -14.40 -21.45
N GLY A 101 -19.74 -13.98 -22.53
CA GLY A 101 -20.22 -12.62 -22.71
C GLY A 101 -21.58 -12.38 -22.04
N ASN A 102 -22.14 -11.19 -22.29
CA ASN A 102 -23.47 -10.77 -21.83
C ASN A 102 -24.61 -11.25 -22.74
N GLU A 103 -24.39 -12.28 -23.55
CA GLU A 103 -25.40 -12.88 -24.40
C GLU A 103 -26.35 -13.72 -23.54
N VAL A 104 -27.64 -13.73 -23.93
CA VAL A 104 -28.64 -14.59 -23.27
C VAL A 104 -28.41 -16.02 -23.73
N GLY A 105 -28.12 -16.91 -22.81
CA GLY A 105 -27.90 -18.32 -23.12
C GLY A 105 -27.43 -19.12 -21.92
N PRO A 106 -27.44 -20.45 -22.01
CA PRO A 106 -26.89 -21.32 -20.97
C PRO A 106 -25.37 -21.26 -20.95
N LEU A 107 -24.80 -21.68 -19.82
CA LEU A 107 -23.36 -21.95 -19.74
C LEU A 107 -22.98 -23.07 -20.72
N ARG A 108 -21.74 -23.05 -21.20
CA ARG A 108 -21.22 -24.16 -22.01
C ARG A 108 -21.26 -25.46 -21.20
N PRO A 109 -21.57 -26.59 -21.84
CA PRO A 109 -21.54 -27.88 -21.16
C PRO A 109 -20.18 -28.15 -20.51
N GLY A 110 -20.18 -28.72 -19.32
CA GLY A 110 -18.95 -29.04 -18.59
C GLY A 110 -18.34 -27.90 -17.80
N MET A 111 -18.93 -26.69 -17.82
CA MET A 111 -18.48 -25.58 -16.99
C MET A 111 -19.18 -25.57 -15.63
N ASP A 112 -18.42 -25.41 -14.56
CA ASP A 112 -18.91 -25.21 -13.21
C ASP A 112 -19.37 -23.77 -12.96
N GLY A 113 -19.04 -22.85 -13.87
CA GLY A 113 -19.42 -21.44 -13.76
C GLY A 113 -18.72 -20.55 -14.77
N TYR A 114 -18.56 -19.28 -14.42
CA TYR A 114 -17.90 -18.30 -15.29
C TYR A 114 -17.21 -17.20 -14.46
N VAL A 115 -16.33 -16.46 -15.16
CA VAL A 115 -15.71 -15.24 -14.62
C VAL A 115 -16.18 -14.05 -15.45
N ALA A 116 -16.67 -12.99 -14.79
CA ALA A 116 -17.09 -11.73 -15.41
C ALA A 116 -16.28 -10.56 -14.83
N THR A 117 -16.33 -9.39 -15.48
CA THR A 117 -15.87 -8.13 -14.89
C THR A 117 -17.02 -7.33 -14.28
N TYR A 118 -16.70 -6.41 -13.35
CA TYR A 118 -17.72 -5.48 -12.82
C TYR A 118 -18.40 -4.67 -13.95
N SER A 119 -17.64 -4.24 -14.94
CA SER A 119 -18.19 -3.53 -16.10
C SER A 119 -19.15 -4.38 -16.94
N GLN A 120 -18.88 -5.68 -17.10
CA GLN A 120 -19.81 -6.59 -17.76
C GLN A 120 -21.10 -6.78 -16.96
N VAL A 121 -21.00 -6.92 -15.64
CA VAL A 121 -22.16 -7.03 -14.75
C VAL A 121 -22.99 -5.74 -14.83
N ALA A 122 -22.34 -4.57 -14.71
CA ALA A 122 -23.00 -3.28 -14.79
C ALA A 122 -23.73 -3.05 -16.14
N ALA A 123 -23.13 -3.52 -17.23
CA ALA A 123 -23.73 -3.38 -18.56
C ALA A 123 -25.04 -4.19 -18.73
N ARG A 124 -25.17 -5.37 -18.10
CA ARG A 124 -26.36 -6.23 -18.21
C ARG A 124 -26.65 -7.04 -16.93
N PRO A 125 -27.01 -6.42 -15.83
CA PRO A 125 -27.18 -7.10 -14.54
C PRO A 125 -28.27 -8.19 -14.58
N ARG A 126 -29.35 -7.96 -15.33
CA ARG A 126 -30.47 -8.93 -15.48
C ARG A 126 -30.04 -10.25 -16.14
N VAL A 127 -29.06 -10.23 -17.04
CA VAL A 127 -28.54 -11.46 -17.65
C VAL A 127 -27.81 -12.30 -16.58
N HIS A 128 -27.01 -11.66 -15.74
CA HIS A 128 -26.32 -12.32 -14.64
C HIS A 128 -27.31 -12.83 -13.59
N ARG A 129 -28.32 -12.02 -13.23
CA ARG A 129 -29.43 -12.44 -12.36
C ARG A 129 -30.11 -13.70 -12.85
N ALA A 130 -30.54 -13.72 -14.10
CA ALA A 130 -31.22 -14.88 -14.68
C ALA A 130 -30.35 -16.15 -14.71
N ARG A 131 -29.01 -16.01 -14.80
CA ARG A 131 -28.06 -17.13 -14.70
C ARG A 131 -27.97 -17.66 -13.28
N VAL A 132 -27.93 -16.76 -12.29
CA VAL A 132 -27.83 -17.10 -10.87
C VAL A 132 -29.11 -17.75 -10.34
N GLU A 133 -30.28 -17.28 -10.78
CA GLU A 133 -31.58 -17.85 -10.39
C GLU A 133 -31.80 -19.31 -10.88
N ARG A 134 -31.05 -19.75 -11.89
CA ARG A 134 -31.19 -21.11 -12.47
C ARG A 134 -30.50 -22.19 -11.67
N ALA A 135 -29.62 -21.84 -10.72
CA ALA A 135 -28.86 -22.80 -9.94
C ALA A 135 -28.43 -22.20 -8.60
N ARG A 136 -28.20 -23.04 -7.60
CA ARG A 136 -27.60 -22.58 -6.34
C ARG A 136 -26.18 -22.11 -6.60
N THR A 137 -25.97 -20.81 -6.56
CA THR A 137 -24.73 -20.18 -7.00
C THR A 137 -23.94 -19.60 -5.82
N LEU A 138 -22.62 -19.85 -5.80
CA LEU A 138 -21.67 -19.05 -5.06
C LEU A 138 -21.20 -17.91 -5.97
N VAL A 139 -21.30 -16.68 -5.49
CA VAL A 139 -20.69 -15.52 -6.13
C VAL A 139 -19.47 -15.07 -5.34
N VAL A 140 -18.32 -14.95 -6.00
CA VAL A 140 -17.09 -14.41 -5.46
C VAL A 140 -16.87 -13.02 -6.05
N LEU A 141 -16.86 -11.99 -5.21
CA LEU A 141 -16.61 -10.59 -5.58
C LEU A 141 -15.16 -10.25 -5.22
N ASP A 142 -14.27 -10.30 -6.21
CA ASP A 142 -12.84 -10.01 -6.00
C ASP A 142 -12.58 -8.50 -6.02
N GLU A 143 -11.80 -8.02 -5.05
CA GLU A 143 -11.57 -6.60 -4.78
C GLU A 143 -12.89 -5.81 -4.78
N VAL A 144 -13.78 -6.22 -3.87
CA VAL A 144 -15.20 -5.78 -3.84
C VAL A 144 -15.38 -4.25 -3.73
N HIS A 145 -14.36 -3.51 -3.30
CA HIS A 145 -14.39 -2.05 -3.25
C HIS A 145 -14.59 -1.41 -4.64
N HIS A 146 -14.21 -2.11 -5.75
CA HIS A 146 -14.54 -1.65 -7.10
C HIS A 146 -16.06 -1.63 -7.40
N ALA A 147 -16.86 -2.34 -6.65
CA ALA A 147 -18.31 -2.20 -6.77
C ALA A 147 -18.82 -0.82 -6.27
N GLY A 148 -18.00 -0.08 -5.53
CA GLY A 148 -18.28 1.28 -5.06
C GLY A 148 -17.77 2.41 -5.98
N ASP A 149 -17.04 2.09 -7.06
CA ASP A 149 -16.45 3.11 -7.98
C ASP A 149 -17.50 3.89 -8.81
N GLY A 150 -18.78 3.63 -8.60
CA GLY A 150 -19.91 4.36 -9.14
C GLY A 150 -21.23 3.84 -8.58
N LEU A 151 -22.16 4.71 -8.26
CA LEU A 151 -23.48 4.35 -7.73
C LEU A 151 -24.18 3.27 -8.58
N SER A 152 -24.00 3.33 -9.91
CA SER A 152 -24.57 2.36 -10.85
C SER A 152 -23.95 0.96 -10.77
N TRP A 153 -22.71 0.80 -10.31
CA TRP A 153 -22.05 -0.51 -10.24
C TRP A 153 -22.51 -1.30 -9.00
N GLY A 154 -22.65 -0.63 -7.87
CA GLY A 154 -23.20 -1.23 -6.65
C GLY A 154 -24.61 -1.75 -6.86
N GLU A 155 -25.49 -0.92 -7.41
CA GLU A 155 -26.88 -1.28 -7.74
C GLU A 155 -26.94 -2.46 -8.75
N ALA A 156 -26.08 -2.45 -9.77
CA ALA A 156 -26.03 -3.51 -10.75
C ALA A 156 -25.54 -4.85 -10.16
N VAL A 157 -24.55 -4.80 -9.24
CA VAL A 157 -24.05 -5.99 -8.53
C VAL A 157 -25.14 -6.54 -7.61
N GLU A 158 -25.89 -5.67 -6.92
CA GLU A 158 -27.02 -6.07 -6.08
C GLU A 158 -28.13 -6.69 -6.92
N GLU A 159 -28.57 -6.04 -8.01
CA GLU A 159 -29.58 -6.55 -8.94
C GLU A 159 -29.16 -7.93 -9.47
N ALA A 160 -27.90 -8.10 -9.88
CA ALA A 160 -27.42 -9.32 -10.47
C ALA A 160 -27.33 -10.49 -9.50
N PHE A 161 -26.90 -10.24 -8.26
CA PHE A 161 -26.44 -11.29 -7.35
C PHE A 161 -27.23 -11.41 -6.03
N ALA A 162 -28.26 -10.59 -5.81
CA ALA A 162 -29.16 -10.77 -4.66
C ALA A 162 -29.73 -12.20 -4.55
N PRO A 163 -30.10 -12.90 -5.67
CA PRO A 163 -30.63 -14.26 -5.58
C PRO A 163 -29.56 -15.35 -5.34
N ALA A 164 -28.27 -15.00 -5.27
CA ALA A 164 -27.22 -15.99 -5.07
C ALA A 164 -27.37 -16.71 -3.72
N ARG A 165 -27.07 -18.02 -3.70
CA ARG A 165 -27.13 -18.84 -2.49
C ARG A 165 -26.08 -18.43 -1.46
N ARG A 166 -24.87 -18.03 -1.93
CA ARG A 166 -23.73 -17.59 -1.12
C ARG A 166 -22.98 -16.48 -1.85
N ARG A 167 -22.47 -15.52 -1.11
CA ARG A 167 -21.63 -14.44 -1.63
C ARG A 167 -20.39 -14.31 -0.77
N LEU A 168 -19.23 -14.39 -1.43
CA LEU A 168 -17.91 -14.20 -0.83
C LEU A 168 -17.31 -12.91 -1.37
N SER A 169 -17.12 -11.93 -0.53
CA SER A 169 -16.46 -10.66 -0.86
C SER A 169 -15.00 -10.70 -0.40
N LEU A 170 -14.09 -10.35 -1.29
CA LEU A 170 -12.64 -10.29 -1.05
C LEU A 170 -12.14 -8.87 -1.24
N THR A 171 -11.25 -8.41 -0.37
CA THR A 171 -10.55 -7.13 -0.53
C THR A 171 -9.16 -7.16 0.12
N GLY A 172 -8.28 -6.28 -0.34
CA GLY A 172 -6.93 -6.14 0.20
C GLY A 172 -6.88 -5.40 1.53
N THR A 173 -7.78 -4.44 1.73
CA THR A 173 -7.80 -3.55 2.88
C THR A 173 -9.24 -3.28 3.31
N PRO A 174 -9.48 -3.05 4.61
CA PRO A 174 -10.74 -2.46 5.06
C PRO A 174 -10.96 -1.12 4.36
N PHE A 175 -12.17 -0.84 3.96
CA PHE A 175 -12.50 0.40 3.27
C PHE A 175 -13.59 1.17 4.00
N ARG A 176 -13.56 2.50 3.83
CA ARG A 176 -14.60 3.41 4.27
C ARG A 176 -15.41 3.85 3.06
N THR A 177 -16.69 4.10 3.25
CA THR A 177 -17.58 4.62 2.23
C THR A 177 -18.55 5.63 2.85
N ARG A 178 -19.16 6.46 2.03
CA ARG A 178 -20.27 7.33 2.44
C ARG A 178 -21.57 6.52 2.54
N ALA A 179 -22.58 7.08 3.20
CA ALA A 179 -23.85 6.39 3.39
C ALA A 179 -24.58 6.08 2.06
N ASP A 180 -24.32 6.88 1.04
CA ASP A 180 -24.87 6.78 -0.32
C ASP A 180 -24.03 5.89 -1.26
N GLU A 181 -22.82 5.49 -0.84
CA GLU A 181 -21.89 4.67 -1.64
C GLU A 181 -21.73 3.25 -1.08
N ARG A 182 -22.75 2.71 -0.44
CA ARG A 182 -22.68 1.37 0.16
C ARG A 182 -22.45 0.31 -0.89
N ILE A 183 -21.43 -0.52 -0.65
CA ILE A 183 -21.19 -1.72 -1.43
C ILE A 183 -22.18 -2.80 -0.97
N PRO A 184 -22.92 -3.45 -1.88
CA PRO A 184 -23.88 -4.47 -1.53
C PRO A 184 -23.20 -5.68 -0.88
N PHE A 185 -23.96 -6.39 -0.01
CA PHE A 185 -23.51 -7.61 0.67
C PHE A 185 -22.35 -7.41 1.66
N VAL A 186 -22.06 -6.17 2.04
CA VAL A 186 -21.05 -5.81 3.03
C VAL A 186 -21.72 -5.21 4.27
N ARG A 187 -21.30 -5.65 5.44
CA ARG A 187 -21.74 -5.06 6.70
C ARG A 187 -20.91 -3.85 7.05
N TYR A 188 -21.56 -2.84 7.63
CA TYR A 188 -20.94 -1.59 8.02
C TYR A 188 -21.22 -1.24 9.47
N VAL A 189 -20.28 -0.54 10.07
CA VAL A 189 -20.42 0.14 11.36
C VAL A 189 -20.30 1.63 11.11
N THR A 190 -21.23 2.40 11.67
CA THR A 190 -21.17 3.86 11.62
C THR A 190 -20.10 4.35 12.59
N GLU A 191 -19.19 5.18 12.10
CA GLU A 191 -18.14 5.80 12.90
C GLU A 191 -18.63 7.13 13.50
N PRO A 192 -17.95 7.68 14.53
CA PRO A 192 -18.37 8.92 15.19
C PRO A 192 -18.46 10.14 14.27
N ASP A 193 -17.72 10.14 13.15
CA ASP A 193 -17.74 11.18 12.12
C ASP A 193 -18.87 11.03 11.09
N GLY A 194 -19.73 10.03 11.26
CA GLY A 194 -20.82 9.70 10.33
C GLY A 194 -20.40 8.85 9.14
N GLY A 195 -19.11 8.55 8.98
CA GLY A 195 -18.60 7.63 7.98
C GLY A 195 -19.01 6.18 8.24
N LEU A 196 -19.03 5.36 7.19
CA LEU A 196 -19.30 3.93 7.29
C LEU A 196 -18.01 3.16 7.10
N ARG A 197 -17.68 2.27 8.04
CA ARG A 197 -16.53 1.36 7.94
C ARG A 197 -17.02 -0.06 7.72
N SER A 198 -16.45 -0.74 6.70
CA SER A 198 -16.74 -2.15 6.43
C SER A 198 -16.29 -3.05 7.59
N VAL A 199 -17.11 -4.05 7.91
CA VAL A 199 -16.81 -5.04 8.95
C VAL A 199 -16.53 -6.38 8.28
N ALA A 200 -15.27 -6.79 8.30
CA ALA A 200 -14.86 -8.10 7.80
C ALA A 200 -15.24 -9.21 8.79
N ASP A 201 -15.65 -10.36 8.25
CA ASP A 201 -15.86 -11.59 9.04
C ASP A 201 -14.52 -12.21 9.43
N VAL A 202 -13.52 -12.09 8.53
CA VAL A 202 -12.14 -12.48 8.79
C VAL A 202 -11.18 -11.43 8.24
N GLY A 203 -10.24 -10.99 9.09
CA GLY A 203 -9.17 -10.09 8.75
C GLY A 203 -7.81 -10.79 8.77
N TYR A 204 -6.98 -10.53 7.76
CA TYR A 204 -5.58 -10.93 7.70
C TYR A 204 -4.75 -9.75 7.17
N GLY A 205 -4.38 -8.88 8.09
CA GLY A 205 -3.69 -7.62 7.80
C GLY A 205 -2.21 -7.81 7.43
N TYR A 206 -1.56 -6.70 7.09
CA TYR A 206 -0.13 -6.67 6.77
C TYR A 206 0.74 -7.17 7.93
N ARG A 207 0.36 -6.86 9.18
CA ARG A 207 1.04 -7.33 10.39
C ARG A 207 1.07 -8.85 10.50
N ASP A 208 -0.09 -9.48 10.35
CA ASP A 208 -0.22 -10.94 10.48
C ASP A 208 0.57 -11.62 9.36
N ALA A 209 0.46 -11.08 8.14
CA ALA A 209 1.20 -11.57 6.98
C ALA A 209 2.72 -11.41 7.13
N LEU A 210 3.18 -10.36 7.82
CA LEU A 210 4.59 -10.15 8.15
C LEU A 210 5.07 -11.16 9.21
N ALA A 211 4.27 -11.38 10.26
CA ALA A 211 4.57 -12.37 11.29
C ALA A 211 4.65 -13.79 10.72
N ASP A 212 3.77 -14.11 9.78
CA ASP A 212 3.75 -15.40 9.08
C ASP A 212 4.82 -15.52 7.96
N GLY A 213 5.62 -14.47 7.70
CA GLY A 213 6.62 -14.44 6.63
C GLY A 213 6.04 -14.48 5.20
N VAL A 214 4.78 -14.15 5.04
CA VAL A 214 4.05 -14.11 3.74
C VAL A 214 4.41 -12.87 2.96
N VAL A 215 4.61 -11.76 3.68
CA VAL A 215 5.07 -10.49 3.13
C VAL A 215 6.39 -10.09 3.77
N ARG A 216 7.17 -9.28 3.06
CA ARG A 216 8.43 -8.72 3.55
C ARG A 216 8.21 -7.33 4.12
N PRO A 217 9.05 -6.89 5.08
CA PRO A 217 8.99 -5.54 5.61
C PRO A 217 9.28 -4.51 4.51
N VAL A 218 8.61 -3.37 4.59
CA VAL A 218 8.82 -2.22 3.72
C VAL A 218 9.64 -1.17 4.47
N VAL A 219 10.54 -0.54 3.76
CA VAL A 219 11.26 0.67 4.18
C VAL A 219 10.85 1.80 3.26
N PHE A 220 10.42 2.91 3.84
CA PHE A 220 10.09 4.11 3.09
C PHE A 220 11.29 5.05 3.12
N ALA A 221 11.91 5.26 1.96
CA ALA A 221 12.98 6.23 1.75
C ALA A 221 12.35 7.54 1.25
N ALA A 222 12.23 8.52 2.16
CA ALA A 222 11.62 9.80 1.86
C ALA A 222 12.68 10.78 1.35
N TYR A 223 12.42 11.39 0.20
CA TYR A 223 13.28 12.40 -0.42
C TYR A 223 12.62 13.76 -0.36
N THR A 224 13.32 14.71 0.21
CA THR A 224 12.96 16.13 0.20
C THR A 224 13.68 16.85 -0.95
N GLY A 225 13.68 18.16 -0.92
CA GLY A 225 14.37 19.04 -1.86
C GLY A 225 13.70 20.40 -1.95
N VAL A 226 14.37 21.33 -2.60
CA VAL A 226 13.86 22.67 -2.88
C VAL A 226 13.41 22.73 -4.32
N SER A 227 12.13 22.99 -4.51
CA SER A 227 11.52 23.19 -5.82
C SER A 227 11.37 24.67 -6.13
N ARG A 228 11.63 25.07 -7.39
CA ARG A 228 11.51 26.45 -7.88
C ARG A 228 10.64 26.47 -9.12
N TRP A 229 9.70 27.39 -9.16
CA TRP A 229 8.79 27.55 -10.30
C TRP A 229 8.37 29.01 -10.48
N LEU A 230 7.90 29.34 -11.68
CA LEU A 230 7.19 30.61 -11.93
C LEU A 230 5.70 30.39 -11.59
N ASN A 231 5.13 31.29 -10.80
CA ASN A 231 3.70 31.33 -10.56
C ASN A 231 2.94 32.02 -11.71
N SER A 232 1.62 32.06 -11.65
CA SER A 232 0.78 32.72 -12.65
C SER A 232 1.00 34.23 -12.78
N ALA A 233 1.63 34.85 -11.79
CA ALA A 233 2.03 36.29 -11.82
C ALA A 233 3.43 36.52 -12.42
N GLY A 234 4.14 35.44 -12.83
CA GLY A 234 5.52 35.53 -13.36
C GLY A 234 6.59 35.67 -12.26
N GLU A 235 6.25 35.45 -10.99
CA GLU A 235 7.19 35.52 -9.89
C GLU A 235 7.84 34.17 -9.63
N VAL A 236 9.14 34.17 -9.32
CA VAL A 236 9.85 32.95 -8.91
C VAL A 236 9.48 32.59 -7.48
N VAL A 237 8.82 31.46 -7.31
CA VAL A 237 8.53 30.87 -5.98
C VAL A 237 9.50 29.72 -5.72
N SER A 238 9.99 29.63 -4.47
CA SER A 238 10.86 28.55 -4.01
C SER A 238 10.29 27.98 -2.73
N ALA A 239 10.10 26.66 -2.69
CA ALA A 239 9.63 25.96 -1.49
C ALA A 239 10.24 24.55 -1.38
N GLY A 240 10.48 24.12 -0.13
CA GLY A 240 10.85 22.74 0.17
C GLY A 240 9.64 21.81 0.09
N LEU A 241 9.88 20.53 -0.20
CA LEU A 241 8.84 19.49 -0.12
C LEU A 241 8.41 19.25 1.33
N THR A 242 9.33 19.44 2.29
CA THR A 242 9.05 19.42 3.73
C THR A 242 8.99 20.85 4.26
N GLY A 243 7.89 21.23 4.89
CA GLY A 243 7.74 22.57 5.49
C GLY A 243 6.29 22.88 5.84
N ASP A 244 6.08 24.01 6.52
CA ASP A 244 4.74 24.54 6.80
C ASP A 244 4.19 25.32 5.60
N ASN A 245 4.17 24.66 4.44
CA ASN A 245 3.64 25.21 3.21
C ASN A 245 2.11 25.20 3.22
N THR A 246 1.49 26.15 2.52
CA THR A 246 0.07 26.05 2.17
C THR A 246 -0.14 24.88 1.21
N ARG A 247 -1.37 24.35 1.14
CA ARG A 247 -1.72 23.22 0.25
C ARG A 247 -1.30 23.49 -1.22
N ASP A 248 -1.51 24.71 -1.70
CA ASP A 248 -1.19 25.08 -3.09
C ASP A 248 0.32 25.11 -3.34
N VAL A 249 1.08 25.65 -2.39
CA VAL A 249 2.54 25.71 -2.45
C VAL A 249 3.14 24.30 -2.38
N GLU A 250 2.62 23.44 -1.49
CA GLU A 250 3.03 22.03 -1.40
C GLU A 250 2.73 21.26 -2.69
N ALA A 251 1.54 21.46 -3.27
CA ALA A 251 1.16 20.84 -4.54
C ALA A 251 2.03 21.32 -5.71
N ALA A 252 2.36 22.62 -5.76
CA ALA A 252 3.24 23.18 -6.79
C ALA A 252 4.68 22.69 -6.62
N ALA A 253 5.20 22.65 -5.39
CA ALA A 253 6.54 22.14 -5.10
C ALA A 253 6.65 20.63 -5.47
N TRP A 254 5.63 19.84 -5.12
CA TRP A 254 5.57 18.44 -5.48
C TRP A 254 5.53 18.23 -6.99
N ARG A 255 4.66 18.94 -7.70
CA ARG A 255 4.60 18.89 -9.17
C ARG A 255 5.95 19.26 -9.81
N THR A 256 6.64 20.28 -9.28
CA THR A 256 7.98 20.68 -9.76
C THR A 256 9.02 19.60 -9.50
N ALA A 257 8.97 18.92 -8.35
CA ALA A 257 9.88 17.82 -8.06
C ALA A 257 9.70 16.63 -9.02
N LEU A 258 8.47 16.37 -9.45
CA LEU A 258 8.14 15.30 -10.39
C LEU A 258 8.47 15.64 -11.86
N ASP A 259 8.96 16.86 -12.16
CA ASP A 259 9.37 17.24 -13.51
C ASP A 259 10.56 16.38 -13.99
N PRO A 260 10.41 15.61 -15.10
CA PRO A 260 11.48 14.77 -15.64
C PRO A 260 12.70 15.57 -16.13
N GLY A 261 12.54 16.87 -16.39
CA GLY A 261 13.62 17.81 -16.72
C GLY A 261 14.42 18.30 -15.51
N GLY A 262 13.91 18.13 -14.31
CA GLY A 262 14.57 18.51 -13.05
C GLY A 262 15.67 17.54 -12.62
N GLN A 263 16.28 17.81 -11.46
CA GLN A 263 17.33 16.97 -10.88
C GLN A 263 16.77 15.94 -9.86
N TRP A 264 15.57 16.18 -9.34
CA TRP A 264 14.99 15.35 -8.30
C TRP A 264 14.67 13.92 -8.80
N VAL A 265 14.02 13.80 -9.95
CA VAL A 265 13.64 12.50 -10.54
C VAL A 265 14.89 11.65 -10.88
N PRO A 266 15.92 12.19 -11.59
CA PRO A 266 17.15 11.45 -11.85
C PRO A 266 17.84 10.95 -10.59
N HIS A 267 17.89 11.75 -9.52
CA HIS A 267 18.50 11.38 -8.25
C HIS A 267 17.78 10.20 -7.59
N VAL A 268 16.46 10.23 -7.49
CA VAL A 268 15.65 9.16 -6.90
C VAL A 268 15.75 7.87 -7.73
N LEU A 269 15.78 7.98 -9.06
CA LEU A 269 15.92 6.82 -9.95
C LEU A 269 17.32 6.19 -9.87
N ALA A 270 18.37 6.99 -9.69
CA ALA A 270 19.72 6.51 -9.42
C ALA A 270 19.76 5.71 -8.11
N ALA A 271 19.24 6.29 -7.03
CA ALA A 271 19.17 5.62 -5.72
C ALA A 271 18.37 4.31 -5.77
N MET A 272 17.30 4.26 -6.57
CA MET A 272 16.54 3.03 -6.78
C MET A 272 17.36 1.97 -7.54
N ASP A 273 18.12 2.33 -8.58
CA ASP A 273 18.93 1.39 -9.33
C ASP A 273 20.11 0.84 -8.51
N ASP A 274 20.76 1.68 -7.72
CA ASP A 274 21.78 1.28 -6.75
C ASP A 274 21.20 0.29 -5.73
N ARG A 275 19.99 0.57 -5.24
CA ARG A 275 19.30 -0.35 -4.34
C ARG A 275 18.98 -1.68 -4.99
N ILE A 276 18.52 -1.71 -6.24
CA ILE A 276 18.29 -2.95 -6.99
C ILE A 276 19.60 -3.72 -7.18
N SER A 277 20.70 -3.04 -7.50
CA SER A 277 22.02 -3.64 -7.64
C SER A 277 22.44 -4.33 -6.36
N HIS A 278 22.36 -3.61 -5.24
CA HIS A 278 22.68 -4.14 -3.93
C HIS A 278 21.81 -5.36 -3.55
N LEU A 279 20.49 -5.32 -3.83
CA LEU A 279 19.60 -6.45 -3.55
C LEU A 279 19.99 -7.69 -4.39
N ARG A 280 20.41 -7.49 -5.65
CA ARG A 280 20.88 -8.57 -6.53
C ARG A 280 22.17 -9.19 -6.02
N GLU A 281 23.13 -8.37 -5.61
CA GLU A 281 24.40 -8.79 -4.99
C GLU A 281 24.18 -9.53 -3.67
N ALA A 282 23.20 -9.07 -2.88
CA ALA A 282 22.82 -9.70 -1.62
C ALA A 282 22.01 -11.01 -1.76
N GLY A 283 21.98 -11.60 -2.96
CA GLY A 283 21.36 -12.90 -3.23
C GLY A 283 19.89 -12.85 -3.62
N MET A 284 19.31 -11.65 -3.82
CA MET A 284 17.97 -11.49 -4.39
C MET A 284 18.06 -11.42 -5.92
N ALA A 285 18.57 -12.49 -6.54
CA ALA A 285 18.74 -12.56 -7.99
C ALA A 285 17.44 -12.18 -8.71
N GLY A 286 17.54 -11.34 -9.73
CA GLY A 286 16.39 -10.85 -10.48
C GLY A 286 15.57 -9.77 -9.75
N ALA A 287 16.03 -9.20 -8.63
CA ALA A 287 15.34 -8.05 -7.99
C ALA A 287 15.06 -6.94 -9.00
N ALA A 288 13.87 -6.35 -8.91
CA ALA A 288 13.39 -5.37 -9.87
C ALA A 288 12.69 -4.20 -9.16
N GLY A 289 12.54 -3.10 -9.90
CA GLY A 289 11.87 -1.89 -9.46
C GLY A 289 10.67 -1.52 -10.34
N ILE A 290 9.72 -0.86 -9.71
CA ILE A 290 8.53 -0.29 -10.32
C ILE A 290 8.62 1.22 -10.21
N VAL A 291 8.42 1.94 -11.30
CA VAL A 291 8.30 3.40 -11.33
C VAL A 291 6.86 3.74 -11.66
N LEU A 292 6.17 4.43 -10.75
CA LEU A 292 4.81 4.91 -10.96
C LEU A 292 4.84 6.33 -11.52
N ALA A 293 4.17 6.52 -12.64
CA ALA A 293 3.99 7.82 -13.29
C ALA A 293 2.54 8.32 -13.12
N SER A 294 2.32 9.63 -13.24
CA SER A 294 0.99 10.24 -13.18
C SER A 294 0.17 9.92 -14.43
N ASP A 295 0.80 9.99 -15.59
CA ASP A 295 0.18 9.79 -16.89
C ASP A 295 1.14 9.12 -17.90
N VAL A 296 0.68 8.95 -19.14
CA VAL A 296 1.42 8.30 -20.23
C VAL A 296 2.62 9.15 -20.69
N ALA A 297 2.49 10.48 -20.66
CA ALA A 297 3.57 11.39 -21.06
C ALA A 297 4.71 11.34 -20.04
N ASP A 298 4.38 11.43 -18.75
CA ASP A 298 5.33 11.26 -17.64
C ASP A 298 6.00 9.88 -17.70
N ALA A 299 5.24 8.80 -17.95
CA ALA A 299 5.80 7.46 -18.03
C ALA A 299 6.86 7.34 -19.13
N ARG A 300 6.62 7.93 -20.30
CA ARG A 300 7.60 7.95 -21.40
C ARG A 300 8.81 8.81 -21.07
N ALA A 301 8.60 9.98 -20.48
CA ALA A 301 9.68 10.88 -20.06
C ALA A 301 10.56 10.22 -18.97
N TYR A 302 9.95 9.60 -17.96
CA TYR A 302 10.70 8.86 -16.93
C TYR A 302 11.47 7.66 -17.50
N ALA A 303 10.94 7.00 -18.53
CA ALA A 303 11.67 5.91 -19.20
C ALA A 303 12.99 6.41 -19.84
N GLU A 304 12.98 7.61 -20.45
CA GLU A 304 14.20 8.22 -20.97
C GLU A 304 15.16 8.66 -19.85
N VAL A 305 14.62 9.14 -18.72
CA VAL A 305 15.45 9.44 -17.54
C VAL A 305 16.10 8.16 -16.99
N VAL A 306 15.34 7.08 -16.84
CA VAL A 306 15.88 5.78 -16.41
C VAL A 306 16.99 5.33 -17.37
N ALA A 307 16.75 5.37 -18.68
CA ALA A 307 17.75 4.98 -19.67
C ALA A 307 19.05 5.80 -19.57
N ARG A 308 18.93 7.09 -19.34
CA ARG A 308 20.07 8.00 -19.17
C ARG A 308 20.84 7.74 -17.88
N VAL A 309 20.14 7.52 -16.76
CA VAL A 309 20.74 7.37 -15.43
C VAL A 309 21.36 5.97 -15.27
N THR A 310 20.67 4.94 -15.73
CA THR A 310 21.10 3.54 -15.51
C THR A 310 21.86 2.93 -16.68
N GLY A 311 21.89 3.59 -17.84
CA GLY A 311 22.43 3.06 -19.09
C GLY A 311 21.59 1.93 -19.70
N ARG A 312 20.37 1.68 -19.17
CA ARG A 312 19.51 0.57 -19.60
C ARG A 312 18.07 1.05 -19.82
N ARG A 313 17.45 0.63 -20.92
CA ARG A 313 16.06 0.99 -21.18
C ARG A 313 15.11 0.18 -20.28
N PRO A 314 14.18 0.83 -19.59
CA PRO A 314 13.15 0.14 -18.81
C PRO A 314 12.07 -0.44 -19.72
N VAL A 315 11.29 -1.38 -19.20
CA VAL A 315 10.01 -1.77 -19.79
C VAL A 315 8.97 -0.67 -19.50
N VAL A 316 8.23 -0.23 -20.53
CA VAL A 316 7.17 0.76 -20.36
C VAL A 316 5.82 0.09 -20.57
N VAL A 317 4.90 0.31 -19.63
CA VAL A 317 3.55 -0.27 -19.64
C VAL A 317 2.53 0.85 -19.38
N THR A 318 1.74 1.17 -20.40
CA THR A 318 0.75 2.25 -20.37
C THR A 318 -0.63 1.75 -20.74
N SER A 319 -1.68 2.50 -20.39
CA SER A 319 -3.07 2.10 -20.61
C SER A 319 -3.49 2.10 -22.09
N ASP A 320 -2.79 2.83 -22.94
CA ASP A 320 -2.99 2.89 -24.38
C ASP A 320 -2.36 1.70 -25.14
N ASP A 321 -1.55 0.89 -24.45
CA ASP A 321 -0.92 -0.28 -25.05
C ASP A 321 -1.79 -1.54 -24.92
N LYS A 322 -2.29 -2.04 -26.06
CA LYS A 322 -3.05 -3.29 -26.11
C LYS A 322 -2.26 -4.51 -25.63
N ALA A 323 -0.93 -4.46 -25.68
CA ALA A 323 -0.04 -5.51 -25.22
C ALA A 323 0.45 -5.31 -23.77
N ALA A 324 -0.07 -4.31 -23.04
CA ALA A 324 0.36 -3.95 -21.69
C ALA A 324 0.41 -5.15 -20.73
N SER A 325 -0.65 -5.96 -20.67
CA SER A 325 -0.71 -7.14 -19.80
C SER A 325 0.32 -8.20 -20.19
N ALA A 326 0.55 -8.42 -21.48
CA ALA A 326 1.55 -9.38 -21.96
C ALA A 326 2.98 -8.90 -21.65
N ARG A 327 3.27 -7.60 -21.81
CA ARG A 327 4.56 -7.00 -21.43
C ARG A 327 4.82 -7.08 -19.94
N LEU A 328 3.80 -6.82 -19.14
CA LEU A 328 3.92 -6.90 -17.69
C LEU A 328 4.13 -8.34 -17.23
N ALA A 329 3.46 -9.31 -17.84
CA ALA A 329 3.68 -10.73 -17.60
C ALA A 329 5.11 -11.16 -18.01
N ALA A 330 5.59 -10.70 -19.17
CA ALA A 330 6.97 -10.93 -19.61
C ALA A 330 7.97 -10.29 -18.64
N PHE A 331 7.73 -9.05 -18.20
CA PHE A 331 8.54 -8.41 -17.16
C PHE A 331 8.54 -9.21 -15.86
N ALA A 332 7.41 -9.72 -15.40
CA ALA A 332 7.32 -10.50 -14.16
C ALA A 332 8.14 -11.79 -14.22
N ALA A 333 8.22 -12.42 -15.41
CA ALA A 333 8.96 -13.66 -15.65
C ALA A 333 10.43 -13.43 -16.08
N GLY A 334 10.77 -12.23 -16.56
CA GLY A 334 12.07 -11.87 -17.10
C GLY A 334 13.09 -11.43 -16.05
N ASP A 335 14.17 -10.80 -16.51
CA ASP A 335 15.27 -10.28 -15.67
C ASP A 335 15.49 -8.75 -15.82
N GLU A 336 14.61 -8.08 -16.54
CA GLU A 336 14.66 -6.63 -16.70
C GLU A 336 14.57 -5.95 -15.33
N ARG A 337 15.32 -4.85 -15.16
CA ARG A 337 15.51 -4.23 -13.85
C ARG A 337 14.35 -3.35 -13.44
N ILE A 338 13.81 -2.57 -14.36
CA ILE A 338 12.84 -1.52 -14.06
C ILE A 338 11.68 -1.58 -15.04
N VAL A 339 10.46 -1.44 -14.52
CA VAL A 339 9.24 -1.17 -15.29
C VAL A 339 8.71 0.19 -14.91
N VAL A 340 8.39 1.01 -15.92
CA VAL A 340 7.69 2.29 -15.75
C VAL A 340 6.24 2.10 -16.17
N CYS A 341 5.29 2.54 -15.35
CA CYS A 341 3.87 2.34 -15.60
C CYS A 341 3.01 3.45 -15.04
N VAL A 342 1.82 3.57 -15.61
CA VAL A 342 0.72 4.40 -15.11
C VAL A 342 -0.30 3.45 -14.50
N ARG A 343 -0.95 3.80 -13.40
CA ARG A 343 -2.06 3.10 -12.70
C ARG A 343 -2.19 1.56 -12.85
N MET A 344 -1.80 0.96 -13.97
CA MET A 344 -2.03 -0.45 -14.31
C MET A 344 -1.43 -1.46 -13.32
N ILE A 345 -0.49 -1.05 -12.48
CA ILE A 345 0.08 -1.93 -11.45
C ILE A 345 -0.84 -2.05 -10.23
N SER A 346 -1.81 -1.17 -10.06
CA SER A 346 -2.76 -1.30 -8.95
C SER A 346 -3.59 -2.58 -9.06
N GLU A 347 -3.77 -3.16 -10.25
CA GLU A 347 -4.69 -4.27 -10.48
C GLU A 347 -4.05 -5.44 -11.25
N GLY A 348 -4.09 -6.61 -10.67
CA GLY A 348 -4.11 -7.90 -11.38
C GLY A 348 -2.79 -8.57 -11.71
N VAL A 349 -1.63 -7.92 -11.75
CA VAL A 349 -0.37 -8.59 -12.08
C VAL A 349 0.52 -8.76 -10.85
N ASP A 350 0.91 -10.01 -10.59
CA ASP A 350 1.84 -10.36 -9.53
C ASP A 350 3.28 -10.31 -10.07
N ILE A 351 4.12 -9.48 -9.45
CA ILE A 351 5.54 -9.34 -9.79
C ILE A 351 6.39 -9.70 -8.55
N PRO A 352 6.56 -10.98 -8.22
CA PRO A 352 7.18 -11.39 -6.97
C PRO A 352 8.62 -10.89 -6.80
N ARG A 353 9.31 -10.59 -7.91
CA ARG A 353 10.68 -10.08 -7.92
C ARG A 353 10.79 -8.56 -7.72
N ALA A 354 9.68 -7.82 -7.82
CA ALA A 354 9.69 -6.38 -7.55
C ALA A 354 9.94 -6.12 -6.07
N ALA A 355 11.01 -5.42 -5.76
CA ALA A 355 11.45 -5.11 -4.41
C ALA A 355 11.61 -3.61 -4.16
N CYS A 356 11.61 -2.81 -5.21
CA CYS A 356 11.72 -1.37 -5.15
C CYS A 356 10.51 -0.72 -5.84
N LEU A 357 10.03 0.39 -5.29
CA LEU A 357 8.95 1.19 -5.85
C LEU A 357 9.36 2.66 -5.80
N ALA A 358 9.42 3.36 -6.93
CA ALA A 358 9.57 4.81 -6.98
C ALA A 358 8.20 5.47 -7.20
N TRP A 359 7.80 6.30 -6.26
CA TRP A 359 6.53 7.02 -6.27
C TRP A 359 6.69 8.35 -7.01
N LEU A 360 6.65 8.31 -8.33
CA LEU A 360 6.79 9.49 -9.20
C LEU A 360 5.43 9.93 -9.76
N THR A 361 4.44 10.01 -8.88
CA THR A 361 3.07 10.35 -9.24
C THR A 361 2.45 11.28 -8.21
N SER A 362 1.47 12.07 -8.61
CA SER A 362 0.69 12.95 -7.74
C SER A 362 -0.49 12.23 -7.01
N TYR A 363 -0.69 10.94 -7.26
CA TYR A 363 -1.74 10.18 -6.58
C TYR A 363 -1.48 10.08 -5.08
N ARG A 364 -2.54 10.22 -4.26
CA ARG A 364 -2.44 10.27 -2.79
C ARG A 364 -3.60 9.57 -2.08
N THR A 365 -4.39 8.75 -2.80
CA THR A 365 -5.47 8.01 -2.14
C THR A 365 -4.92 6.84 -1.31
N PRO A 366 -5.43 6.59 -0.10
CA PRO A 366 -4.97 5.49 0.75
C PRO A 366 -5.05 4.14 0.05
N LEU A 367 -6.11 3.89 -0.70
CA LEU A 367 -6.33 2.65 -1.43
C LEU A 367 -5.25 2.43 -2.49
N PHE A 368 -5.00 3.43 -3.35
CA PHE A 368 -3.97 3.32 -4.38
C PHE A 368 -2.57 3.13 -3.78
N PHE A 369 -2.29 3.83 -2.67
CA PHE A 369 -1.02 3.69 -1.95
C PHE A 369 -0.83 2.26 -1.42
N ALA A 370 -1.83 1.72 -0.74
CA ALA A 370 -1.79 0.36 -0.21
C ALA A 370 -1.67 -0.70 -1.33
N GLN A 371 -2.38 -0.53 -2.45
CA GLN A 371 -2.31 -1.41 -3.61
C GLN A 371 -0.93 -1.39 -4.25
N ALA A 372 -0.36 -0.21 -4.49
CA ALA A 372 0.95 -0.05 -5.11
C ALA A 372 2.08 -0.60 -4.22
N VAL A 373 2.08 -0.27 -2.92
CA VAL A 373 3.02 -0.84 -1.95
C VAL A 373 2.84 -2.35 -1.85
N GLY A 374 1.59 -2.82 -1.92
CA GLY A 374 1.25 -4.25 -1.95
C GLY A 374 1.93 -5.05 -3.06
N ARG A 375 2.37 -4.39 -4.16
CA ARG A 375 3.09 -5.06 -5.26
C ARG A 375 4.54 -5.40 -4.92
N VAL A 376 5.15 -4.68 -4.01
CA VAL A 376 6.56 -4.89 -3.63
C VAL A 376 6.73 -5.61 -2.29
N VAL A 377 5.65 -5.87 -1.55
CA VAL A 377 5.74 -6.49 -0.22
C VAL A 377 5.79 -8.02 -0.24
N ARG A 378 5.59 -8.68 -1.36
CA ARG A 378 5.53 -10.14 -1.41
C ARG A 378 6.89 -10.76 -1.09
N ALA A 379 6.98 -11.55 -0.02
CA ALA A 379 8.18 -12.28 0.33
C ALA A 379 8.35 -13.52 -0.56
N ARG A 380 9.59 -13.77 -1.03
CA ARG A 380 10.00 -15.00 -1.72
C ARG A 380 10.88 -15.85 -0.81
N ARG A 381 11.66 -15.19 0.05
CA ARG A 381 12.57 -15.80 1.01
C ARG A 381 12.55 -15.03 2.33
N PRO A 382 12.83 -15.68 3.46
CA PRO A 382 13.01 -14.98 4.73
C PRO A 382 14.14 -13.95 4.65
N GLY A 383 13.97 -12.80 5.32
CA GLY A 383 14.96 -11.73 5.39
C GLY A 383 14.98 -10.78 4.18
N GLU A 384 14.11 -10.95 3.18
CA GLU A 384 13.94 -9.96 2.11
C GLU A 384 13.25 -8.69 2.65
N GLN A 385 13.58 -7.55 2.03
CA GLN A 385 12.99 -6.25 2.34
C GLN A 385 12.58 -5.53 1.05
N ALA A 386 11.49 -4.79 1.11
CA ALA A 386 11.10 -3.86 0.05
C ALA A 386 11.50 -2.43 0.39
N THR A 387 11.75 -1.61 -0.63
CA THR A 387 12.05 -0.19 -0.46
C THR A 387 11.13 0.63 -1.34
N VAL A 388 10.46 1.62 -0.73
CA VAL A 388 9.60 2.57 -1.42
C VAL A 388 10.27 3.94 -1.36
N PHE A 389 10.62 4.48 -2.52
CA PHE A 389 11.18 5.82 -2.69
C PHE A 389 10.02 6.78 -2.94
N LEU A 390 9.86 7.79 -2.10
CA LEU A 390 8.73 8.71 -2.18
C LEU A 390 9.15 10.17 -1.89
N PRO A 391 8.46 11.16 -2.48
CA PRO A 391 8.64 12.54 -2.07
C PRO A 391 8.17 12.75 -0.63
N ALA A 392 8.94 13.52 0.13
CA ALA A 392 8.69 13.78 1.55
C ALA A 392 7.55 14.79 1.75
N VAL A 393 6.42 14.58 1.10
CA VAL A 393 5.20 15.41 1.24
C VAL A 393 4.29 14.84 2.32
N ARG A 394 3.63 15.73 3.07
CA ARG A 394 2.78 15.34 4.21
C ARG A 394 1.77 14.24 3.90
N PRO A 395 1.01 14.27 2.80
CA PRO A 395 0.03 13.22 2.52
C PRO A 395 0.66 11.82 2.39
N LEU A 396 1.78 11.71 1.67
CA LEU A 396 2.45 10.41 1.48
C LEU A 396 3.14 9.92 2.75
N LEU A 397 3.74 10.82 3.53
CA LEU A 397 4.33 10.47 4.82
C LEU A 397 3.27 9.98 5.82
N ALA A 398 2.07 10.58 5.81
CA ALA A 398 0.95 10.11 6.63
C ALA A 398 0.48 8.71 6.21
N LEU A 399 0.39 8.42 4.90
CA LEU A 399 0.03 7.09 4.38
C LEU A 399 1.10 6.04 4.73
N ALA A 400 2.39 6.40 4.60
CA ALA A 400 3.49 5.52 4.98
C ALA A 400 3.48 5.24 6.49
N ALA A 401 3.25 6.26 7.32
CA ALA A 401 3.13 6.10 8.77
C ALA A 401 1.92 5.25 9.17
N ALA A 402 0.78 5.41 8.51
CA ALA A 402 -0.41 4.58 8.74
C ALA A 402 -0.13 3.10 8.44
N LEU A 403 0.51 2.80 7.29
CA LEU A 403 0.88 1.43 6.93
C LEU A 403 1.89 0.83 7.93
N GLU A 404 2.84 1.63 8.41
CA GLU A 404 3.79 1.22 9.45
C GLU A 404 3.10 1.02 10.81
N THR A 405 2.08 1.80 11.13
CA THR A 405 1.28 1.64 12.36
C THR A 405 0.47 0.35 12.32
N GLU A 406 -0.14 0.00 11.20
CA GLU A 406 -0.78 -1.30 11.02
C GLU A 406 0.19 -2.47 11.26
N ARG A 407 1.47 -2.27 10.95
CA ARG A 407 2.53 -3.24 11.23
C ARG A 407 2.85 -3.38 12.72
N ASN A 408 2.91 -2.27 13.46
CA ASN A 408 3.46 -2.24 14.83
C ASN A 408 2.38 -2.34 15.93
N HIS A 409 1.14 -2.34 15.61
CA HIS A 409 -0.06 -2.16 16.41
C HIS A 409 0.06 -2.39 17.93
N VAL A 410 0.00 -1.30 18.70
CA VAL A 410 -0.53 -1.24 20.09
C VAL A 410 -1.33 0.05 20.37
N VAL A 411 -1.58 0.94 19.42
CA VAL A 411 -2.35 2.17 19.68
C VAL A 411 -3.34 2.40 18.54
N PRO A 412 -4.64 2.67 18.81
CA PRO A 412 -5.53 3.18 17.80
C PRO A 412 -4.94 4.48 17.22
N PRO A 413 -5.02 4.72 15.91
CA PRO A 413 -4.55 5.97 15.35
C PRO A 413 -5.26 7.11 16.05
N PRO A 414 -4.55 8.21 16.42
CA PRO A 414 -5.23 9.41 16.84
C PRO A 414 -6.17 9.79 15.71
N ALA A 415 -7.41 10.08 16.05
CA ALA A 415 -8.35 10.66 15.13
C ALA A 415 -7.68 11.90 14.54
N VAL A 416 -7.24 11.82 13.30
CA VAL A 416 -6.86 12.96 12.50
C VAL A 416 -8.18 13.56 12.06
N THR A 417 -8.82 14.27 13.00
CA THR A 417 -9.84 15.24 12.73
C THR A 417 -9.14 16.52 12.24
N GLU A 418 -8.52 16.44 11.10
CA GLU A 418 -8.41 17.55 10.18
C GLU A 418 -9.07 17.06 8.92
N GLU A 419 -10.10 17.80 8.53
CA GLU A 419 -10.79 17.68 7.27
C GLU A 419 -9.77 17.41 6.16
N LEU A 420 -9.49 16.13 5.91
CA LEU A 420 -9.04 15.69 4.59
C LEU A 420 -10.22 16.11 3.71
N GLY A 421 -10.07 17.25 3.07
CA GLY A 421 -11.00 17.72 2.07
C GLY A 421 -11.37 16.55 1.19
N GLU A 422 -12.62 16.55 0.79
CA GLU A 422 -13.27 15.56 -0.04
C GLU A 422 -12.26 14.84 -0.93
N PRO A 423 -12.31 13.51 -1.02
CA PRO A 423 -11.52 12.83 -2.04
C PRO A 423 -11.91 13.52 -3.34
N ASP A 424 -10.97 14.25 -3.93
CA ASP A 424 -11.16 14.75 -5.27
C ASP A 424 -11.67 13.54 -6.07
N GLU A 425 -12.93 13.62 -6.49
CA GLU A 425 -13.42 12.79 -7.57
C GLU A 425 -12.29 12.74 -8.58
N VAL A 426 -12.01 11.56 -9.08
CA VAL A 426 -11.08 11.35 -10.19
C VAL A 426 -11.63 12.17 -11.37
N ARG A 427 -11.47 13.47 -11.29
CA ARG A 427 -11.52 14.33 -12.46
C ARG A 427 -10.31 13.89 -13.27
N GLU A 428 -10.58 13.31 -14.41
CA GLU A 428 -9.63 13.34 -15.51
C GLU A 428 -8.99 14.73 -15.47
N PRO A 429 -7.66 14.83 -15.57
CA PRO A 429 -7.02 16.13 -15.58
C PRO A 429 -7.78 16.97 -16.59
N ALA A 430 -8.54 17.95 -16.09
CA ALA A 430 -9.23 18.88 -16.94
C ALA A 430 -8.13 19.46 -17.85
N GLU A 431 -8.34 19.37 -19.16
CA GLU A 431 -7.48 20.09 -20.11
C GLU A 431 -7.30 21.49 -19.55
N PRO A 432 -6.08 22.04 -19.54
CA PRO A 432 -5.82 23.32 -18.92
C PRO A 432 -6.67 24.37 -19.61
N ALA A 433 -7.77 24.74 -18.97
CA ALA A 433 -8.57 25.88 -19.38
C ALA A 433 -7.72 27.11 -19.11
N GLY A 434 -7.12 27.64 -20.18
CA GLY A 434 -6.41 28.91 -20.19
C GLY A 434 -5.01 28.82 -19.58
N VAL A 435 -4.03 29.14 -20.38
CA VAL A 435 -2.59 29.28 -20.09
C VAL A 435 -2.35 29.87 -18.69
N SER A 436 -2.34 29.02 -17.68
CA SER A 436 -1.77 29.36 -16.38
C SER A 436 -0.25 29.27 -16.55
N ALA A 437 0.43 30.41 -16.44
CA ALA A 437 1.88 30.51 -16.60
C ALA A 437 2.62 29.86 -15.40
N TYR A 438 2.38 28.55 -15.19
CA TYR A 438 3.19 27.72 -14.31
C TYR A 438 4.33 27.13 -15.14
N GLN A 439 5.57 27.43 -14.75
CA GLN A 439 6.75 26.86 -15.37
C GLN A 439 7.68 26.33 -14.29
N ALA A 440 7.95 25.02 -14.31
CA ALA A 440 8.97 24.43 -13.46
C ALA A 440 10.34 25.00 -13.83
N LEU A 441 11.10 25.48 -12.86
CA LEU A 441 12.47 25.99 -13.03
C LEU A 441 13.52 24.98 -12.55
N GLY A 442 13.14 24.04 -11.71
CA GLY A 442 13.98 22.96 -11.23
C GLY A 442 13.64 22.52 -9.81
N ALA A 443 14.06 21.33 -9.47
CA ALA A 443 14.01 20.79 -8.11
C ALA A 443 15.28 19.98 -7.84
N GLU A 444 15.85 20.16 -6.66
CA GLU A 444 16.98 19.38 -6.17
C GLU A 444 16.44 18.29 -5.24
N ALA A 445 16.98 17.07 -5.32
CA ALA A 445 16.62 15.98 -4.43
C ALA A 445 17.61 15.88 -3.29
N GLU A 446 17.07 15.68 -2.10
CA GLU A 446 17.82 15.50 -0.89
C GLU A 446 17.19 14.37 -0.09
N PHE A 447 18.01 13.42 0.39
CA PHE A 447 17.49 12.34 1.22
C PHE A 447 17.07 12.90 2.59
N ALA A 448 15.80 12.78 2.95
CA ALA A 448 15.27 13.34 4.19
C ALA A 448 15.40 12.36 5.37
N HIS A 449 14.81 11.18 5.22
CA HIS A 449 14.80 10.17 6.28
C HIS A 449 14.25 8.82 5.79
N VAL A 450 14.48 7.79 6.58
CA VAL A 450 13.84 6.48 6.42
C VAL A 450 12.74 6.33 7.46
N LEU A 451 11.55 5.95 7.03
CA LEU A 451 10.48 5.50 7.92
C LEU A 451 10.53 3.98 8.03
N GLN A 452 10.75 3.49 9.24
CA GLN A 452 10.70 2.07 9.55
C GLN A 452 10.26 1.88 10.99
N GLY A 453 9.26 1.04 11.22
CA GLY A 453 8.77 0.77 12.56
C GLY A 453 8.07 1.95 13.22
N GLY A 454 7.44 2.86 12.46
CA GLY A 454 6.77 4.06 12.98
C GLY A 454 7.73 5.15 13.46
N ARG A 455 9.03 5.01 13.22
CA ARG A 455 10.05 6.00 13.55
C ARG A 455 10.68 6.56 12.30
N ALA A 456 10.78 7.88 12.24
CA ALA A 456 11.67 8.53 11.30
C ALA A 456 13.10 8.31 11.77
N VAL A 457 13.90 7.62 10.97
CA VAL A 457 15.32 7.41 11.25
C VAL A 457 16.08 8.34 10.34
N THR A 458 16.58 9.41 10.90
CA THR A 458 17.54 10.30 10.26
C THR A 458 18.92 9.66 10.34
N GLY A 459 19.81 9.97 9.40
CA GLY A 459 21.18 9.46 9.41
C GLY A 459 22.00 9.79 10.67
N LEU A 460 21.43 10.58 11.59
CA LEU A 460 22.01 11.01 12.86
C LEU A 460 21.45 10.28 14.09
N ASP A 461 20.72 9.18 13.93
CA ASP A 461 20.23 8.44 15.08
C ASP A 461 21.37 7.55 15.64
N PRO A 462 21.97 7.90 16.80
CA PRO A 462 23.15 7.21 17.34
C PRO A 462 22.91 5.74 17.73
N VAL A 463 21.63 5.33 17.78
CA VAL A 463 21.24 3.93 18.06
C VAL A 463 21.44 3.03 16.83
N VAL A 464 21.61 3.62 15.64
CA VAL A 464 21.65 2.89 14.36
C VAL A 464 23.02 2.96 13.70
N VAL A 465 23.83 3.95 14.03
CA VAL A 465 25.17 4.17 13.48
C VAL A 465 26.16 4.09 14.64
N GLY A 466 27.18 3.25 14.52
CA GLY A 466 28.26 3.24 15.51
C GLY A 466 28.95 4.61 15.57
N GLU A 467 29.50 4.97 16.73
CA GLU A 467 30.16 6.28 16.94
C GLU A 467 31.22 6.63 15.87
N ALA A 468 31.84 5.61 15.25
CA ALA A 468 32.83 5.79 14.17
C ALA A 468 32.19 6.18 12.81
N ASP A 469 30.91 5.93 12.61
CA ASP A 469 30.21 6.19 11.35
C ASP A 469 29.47 7.54 11.34
N ALA A 470 29.28 8.14 12.52
CA ALA A 470 28.56 9.41 12.66
C ALA A 470 29.35 10.61 12.08
N ASP A 471 30.67 10.53 12.09
CA ASP A 471 31.55 11.58 11.54
C ASP A 471 31.67 11.55 10.00
N GLU A 472 31.43 10.38 9.37
CA GLU A 472 31.48 10.24 7.90
C GLU A 472 30.11 10.49 7.22
N LEU A 473 29.03 10.35 7.93
CA LEU A 473 27.66 10.42 7.38
C LEU A 473 27.05 11.83 7.43
N GLY A 474 27.84 12.87 7.55
CA GLY A 474 27.43 14.25 7.36
C GLY A 474 26.01 14.65 7.78
N LEU A 475 25.68 15.90 7.74
CA LEU A 475 24.37 16.48 8.10
C LEU A 475 23.19 15.77 7.40
N PRO A 476 22.03 15.62 8.09
CA PRO A 476 20.81 15.09 7.48
C PRO A 476 20.47 15.90 6.24
N GLY A 477 20.25 15.20 5.14
CA GLY A 477 19.89 15.85 3.88
C GLY A 477 20.96 15.81 2.80
N LEU A 478 22.18 15.38 3.08
CA LEU A 478 23.30 15.39 2.14
C LEU A 478 23.76 14.01 1.65
N LEU A 479 22.99 12.96 1.92
CA LEU A 479 23.37 11.62 1.48
C LEU A 479 23.26 11.49 -0.05
N SER A 480 24.37 11.08 -0.70
CA SER A 480 24.35 10.71 -2.11
C SER A 480 23.51 9.43 -2.33
N PRO A 481 23.10 9.13 -3.56
CA PRO A 481 22.41 7.88 -3.87
C PRO A 481 23.16 6.64 -3.37
N GLU A 482 24.49 6.62 -3.49
CA GLU A 482 25.35 5.52 -3.03
C GLU A 482 25.38 5.42 -1.50
N GLN A 483 25.44 6.54 -0.79
CA GLN A 483 25.37 6.57 0.68
C GLN A 483 24.00 6.11 1.18
N THR A 484 22.92 6.49 0.50
CA THR A 484 21.57 6.00 0.79
C THR A 484 21.48 4.50 0.57
N ALA A 485 22.03 3.99 -0.53
CA ALA A 485 22.09 2.55 -0.81
C ALA A 485 22.88 1.80 0.26
N ALA A 486 24.02 2.34 0.71
CA ALA A 486 24.82 1.77 1.78
C ALA A 486 24.08 1.72 3.13
N LEU A 487 23.35 2.78 3.50
CA LEU A 487 22.51 2.83 4.70
C LEU A 487 21.42 1.75 4.67
N LEU A 488 20.71 1.63 3.54
CA LEU A 488 19.67 0.61 3.35
C LEU A 488 20.26 -0.81 3.38
N ALA A 489 21.47 -0.99 2.84
CA ALA A 489 22.20 -2.24 2.86
C ALA A 489 22.57 -2.71 4.27
N ARG A 490 23.09 -1.83 5.09
CA ARG A 490 23.39 -2.12 6.51
C ARG A 490 22.13 -2.57 7.27
N ARG A 491 21.01 -1.93 7.04
CA ARG A 491 19.72 -2.30 7.62
C ARG A 491 19.24 -3.67 7.21
N ASP A 492 19.38 -4.02 5.93
CA ASP A 492 19.08 -5.36 5.44
C ASP A 492 19.91 -6.43 6.15
N ALA A 493 21.21 -6.16 6.36
CA ALA A 493 22.10 -7.06 7.07
C ALA A 493 21.68 -7.26 8.53
N ASP A 494 21.23 -6.20 9.22
CA ASP A 494 20.73 -6.28 10.59
C ASP A 494 19.42 -7.07 10.69
N LEU A 495 18.50 -6.87 9.76
CA LEU A 495 17.24 -7.61 9.71
C LEU A 495 17.48 -9.10 9.42
N ARG A 496 18.41 -9.43 8.51
CA ARG A 496 18.79 -10.82 8.24
C ARG A 496 19.43 -11.48 9.46
N ARG A 497 20.28 -10.78 10.21
CA ARG A 497 20.86 -11.27 11.47
C ARG A 497 19.80 -11.56 12.52
N ARG A 498 18.76 -10.72 12.62
CA ARG A 498 17.64 -10.91 13.56
C ARG A 498 16.66 -12.00 13.09
N ALA A 499 16.55 -12.26 11.80
CA ALA A 499 15.68 -13.29 11.21
C ALA A 499 16.36 -14.67 11.13
N ALA A 500 17.67 -14.78 11.31
CA ALA A 500 18.36 -16.07 11.39
C ALA A 500 17.85 -16.83 12.63
N PRO A 501 17.48 -18.13 12.51
CA PRO A 501 17.07 -18.92 13.66
C PRO A 501 18.21 -18.94 14.67
N ALA A 502 17.91 -18.50 15.90
CA ALA A 502 18.85 -18.59 17.01
C ALA A 502 19.25 -20.06 17.20
N THR A 503 20.48 -20.40 16.90
CA THR A 503 21.08 -21.66 17.34
C THR A 503 21.00 -21.65 18.86
N VAL A 504 20.27 -22.62 19.39
CA VAL A 504 20.05 -22.82 20.83
C VAL A 504 21.40 -23.08 21.47
N ALA A 505 21.96 -22.08 22.11
CA ALA A 505 23.02 -22.22 23.10
C ALA A 505 22.52 -21.57 24.39
N GLY A 506 22.36 -22.42 25.39
CA GLY A 506 22.19 -22.26 26.80
C GLY A 506 21.71 -20.92 27.34
N VAL A 507 20.47 -20.89 27.82
CA VAL A 507 19.91 -19.82 28.66
C VAL A 507 20.37 -20.07 30.11
N PRO A 508 20.96 -19.08 30.79
CA PRO A 508 20.85 -18.99 32.25
C PRO A 508 19.58 -18.20 32.58
N ALA A 509 18.71 -18.83 33.32
CA ALA A 509 17.57 -18.17 33.96
C ALA A 509 18.03 -17.14 34.99
N GLY A 510 17.34 -16.00 35.00
CA GLY A 510 17.34 -15.10 36.14
C GLY A 510 17.42 -13.64 35.76
N THR A 511 16.33 -12.93 35.69
CA THR A 511 15.89 -11.95 36.69
C THR A 511 14.59 -11.27 36.19
N THR A 512 13.56 -11.46 36.98
CA THR A 512 12.33 -10.68 37.02
C THR A 512 12.64 -9.23 37.37
N GLY A 513 12.36 -8.31 36.48
CA GLY A 513 12.30 -6.88 36.70
C GLY A 513 10.93 -6.35 36.31
N SER A 514 10.04 -6.29 37.30
CA SER A 514 8.79 -5.52 37.26
C SER A 514 9.11 -4.03 37.14
N GLY A 515 8.39 -3.33 36.26
CA GLY A 515 8.48 -1.87 36.15
C GLY A 515 7.63 -1.36 35.00
N GLU A 516 6.38 -1.11 35.27
CA GLU A 516 5.64 0.14 35.22
C GLU A 516 5.17 0.68 33.87
N THR A 517 3.85 0.63 33.77
CA THR A 517 2.90 1.69 33.37
C THR A 517 3.07 2.36 32.00
N GLY A 518 1.98 2.22 31.25
CA GLY A 518 1.60 2.92 30.04
C GLY A 518 1.97 4.40 29.99
N GLY A 519 2.96 4.72 29.16
CA GLY A 519 3.28 6.08 28.75
C GLY A 519 2.93 6.24 27.28
N GLU A 520 2.22 7.34 26.95
CA GLU A 520 2.01 7.77 25.58
C GLU A 520 3.33 7.81 24.80
N ALA A 521 3.28 7.41 23.52
CA ALA A 521 4.47 7.37 22.67
C ALA A 521 5.17 8.73 22.63
N THR A 522 6.48 8.74 22.79
CA THR A 522 7.34 9.93 22.98
C THR A 522 7.15 10.99 21.87
N TRP A 523 6.77 10.61 20.66
CA TRP A 523 6.53 11.53 19.54
C TRP A 523 5.17 12.25 19.64
N VAL A 524 4.13 11.59 20.20
CA VAL A 524 2.82 12.22 20.46
C VAL A 524 3.02 13.32 21.51
N GLN A 525 3.70 12.99 22.59
CA GLN A 525 4.07 13.96 23.64
C GLN A 525 4.92 15.10 23.06
N ALA A 526 5.87 14.79 22.16
CA ALA A 526 6.67 15.82 21.51
C ALA A 526 5.81 16.72 20.61
N GLY A 527 4.84 16.16 19.89
CA GLY A 527 3.91 16.90 19.04
C GLY A 527 3.01 17.83 19.85
N GLU A 528 2.46 17.37 20.96
CA GLU A 528 1.63 18.17 21.86
C GLU A 528 2.41 19.29 22.54
N LEU A 529 3.60 18.97 23.03
CA LEU A 529 4.49 19.96 23.64
C LEU A 529 4.94 21.04 22.64
N ARG A 530 5.19 20.69 21.37
CA ARG A 530 5.48 21.69 20.32
C ARG A 530 4.32 22.63 20.09
N ARG A 531 3.10 22.09 19.99
CA ARG A 531 1.88 22.92 19.86
C ARG A 531 1.69 23.84 21.06
N GLU A 532 1.95 23.34 22.25
CA GLU A 532 1.85 24.12 23.49
C GLU A 532 2.93 25.21 23.55
N VAL A 533 4.18 24.89 23.25
CA VAL A 533 5.30 25.84 23.15
C VAL A 533 4.98 26.96 22.15
N ASN A 534 4.47 26.63 20.98
CA ASN A 534 4.12 27.64 19.95
C ASN A 534 2.96 28.54 20.40
N ARG A 535 1.94 27.98 21.08
CA ARG A 535 0.84 28.79 21.67
C ARG A 535 1.36 29.73 22.74
N LEU A 536 2.25 29.27 23.61
CA LEU A 536 2.86 30.10 24.65
C LEU A 536 3.75 31.18 24.08
N VAL A 537 4.55 30.87 23.06
CA VAL A 537 5.35 31.88 22.32
C VAL A 537 4.47 32.97 21.74
N ALA A 538 3.33 32.60 21.11
CA ALA A 538 2.39 33.59 20.57
C ALA A 538 1.81 34.49 21.69
N ARG A 539 1.51 33.92 22.87
CA ARG A 539 1.00 34.70 24.02
C ARG A 539 2.06 35.65 24.59
N VAL A 540 3.32 35.19 24.73
CA VAL A 540 4.45 36.04 25.18
C VAL A 540 4.70 37.15 24.16
N ALA A 541 4.72 36.85 22.87
CA ALA A 541 4.88 37.81 21.79
C ALA A 541 3.80 38.90 21.81
N ALA A 542 2.53 38.50 21.97
CA ALA A 542 1.40 39.43 22.08
C ALA A 542 1.50 40.33 23.32
N ARG A 543 2.01 39.80 24.46
CA ARG A 543 2.18 40.56 25.68
C ARG A 543 3.36 41.53 25.66
N THR A 544 4.47 41.10 25.07
CA THR A 544 5.72 41.88 25.05
C THR A 544 5.85 42.80 23.84
N GLY A 545 5.03 42.61 22.81
CA GLY A 545 5.16 43.30 21.52
C GLY A 545 6.35 42.84 20.69
N GLU A 546 7.03 41.75 21.09
CA GLU A 546 8.19 41.24 20.36
C GLU A 546 7.78 40.29 19.23
N PRO A 547 8.51 40.27 18.10
CA PRO A 547 8.28 39.28 17.05
C PRO A 547 8.50 37.84 17.56
N HIS A 548 7.67 36.90 17.09
CA HIS A 548 7.77 35.46 17.46
C HIS A 548 9.19 34.89 17.35
N GLY A 549 9.93 35.26 16.30
CA GLY A 549 11.33 34.84 16.08
C GLY A 549 12.26 35.25 17.22
N ARG A 550 12.04 36.45 17.80
CA ARG A 550 12.85 36.98 18.91
C ARG A 550 12.55 36.25 20.21
N VAL A 551 11.27 35.99 20.47
CA VAL A 551 10.83 35.18 21.63
C VAL A 551 11.43 33.77 21.55
N HIS A 552 11.44 33.14 20.37
CA HIS A 552 12.11 31.84 20.15
C HIS A 552 13.63 31.91 20.35
N ALA A 553 14.29 32.98 19.94
CA ALA A 553 15.71 33.16 20.15
C ALA A 553 16.05 33.29 21.64
N THR A 554 15.29 34.13 22.37
CA THR A 554 15.41 34.29 23.83
C THR A 554 15.15 32.98 24.57
N LEU A 555 14.12 32.22 24.13
CA LEU A 555 13.81 30.91 24.69
C LEU A 555 14.96 29.90 24.50
N ARG A 556 15.61 29.90 23.32
CA ARG A 556 16.76 29.02 23.06
C ARG A 556 17.97 29.40 23.88
N SER A 557 18.18 30.69 24.13
CA SER A 557 19.24 31.16 25.02
C SER A 557 18.99 30.75 26.46
N ALA A 558 17.72 30.76 26.91
CA ALA A 558 17.32 30.38 28.26
C ALA A 558 17.29 28.85 28.49
N VAL A 559 16.92 28.09 27.45
CA VAL A 559 16.87 26.63 27.42
C VAL A 559 17.61 26.14 26.18
N PRO A 560 18.93 25.92 26.28
CA PRO A 560 19.74 25.48 25.14
C PRO A 560 19.27 24.13 24.56
N GLY A 561 19.53 23.94 23.27
CA GLY A 561 19.19 22.70 22.56
C GLY A 561 18.75 22.99 21.13
N PRO A 562 18.43 21.93 20.36
CA PRO A 562 18.04 22.06 18.95
C PRO A 562 16.76 22.89 18.79
N PRO A 563 16.45 23.39 17.59
CA PRO A 563 15.21 24.12 17.31
C PRO A 563 13.99 23.35 17.81
N SER A 564 12.93 24.04 18.24
CA SER A 564 11.73 23.40 18.82
C SER A 564 11.08 22.37 17.88
N ALA A 565 11.27 22.50 16.57
CA ALA A 565 10.82 21.54 15.59
C ALA A 565 11.50 20.15 15.72
N SER A 566 12.76 20.12 16.15
CA SER A 566 13.57 18.90 16.29
C SER A 566 13.94 18.59 17.74
N ALA A 567 13.47 19.39 18.71
CA ALA A 567 13.82 19.24 20.10
C ALA A 567 13.20 17.96 20.72
N PRO A 568 13.95 17.21 21.56
CA PRO A 568 13.43 16.07 22.29
C PRO A 568 12.45 16.52 23.38
N VAL A 569 11.59 15.59 23.84
CA VAL A 569 10.52 15.83 24.83
C VAL A 569 11.00 16.55 26.07
N ALA A 570 12.18 16.18 26.60
CA ALA A 570 12.76 16.82 27.78
C ALA A 570 13.05 18.31 27.57
N VAL A 571 13.60 18.68 26.40
CA VAL A 571 13.89 20.08 26.04
C VAL A 571 12.60 20.86 25.79
N LEU A 572 11.61 20.23 25.14
CA LEU A 572 10.29 20.85 24.91
C LEU A 572 9.54 21.12 26.22
N ARG A 573 9.60 20.19 27.18
CA ARG A 573 9.04 20.41 28.54
C ARG A 573 9.72 21.57 29.23
N ALA A 574 11.05 21.60 29.26
CA ALA A 574 11.79 22.69 29.89
C ALA A 574 11.47 24.05 29.22
N ARG A 575 11.32 24.09 27.89
CA ARG A 575 10.91 25.29 27.15
C ARG A 575 9.49 25.72 27.46
N ARG A 576 8.54 24.78 27.55
CA ARG A 576 7.17 25.05 27.98
C ARG A 576 7.15 25.67 29.36
N ASP A 577 7.81 25.04 30.33
CA ASP A 577 7.83 25.48 31.71
C ASP A 577 8.46 26.87 31.85
N ARG A 578 9.49 27.15 31.03
CA ARG A 578 10.11 28.47 31.00
C ARG A 578 9.16 29.53 30.39
N LEU A 579 8.41 29.20 29.35
CA LEU A 579 7.43 30.10 28.76
C LEU A 579 6.26 30.36 29.70
N LEU A 580 5.82 29.35 30.46
CA LEU A 580 4.78 29.53 31.50
C LEU A 580 5.22 30.52 32.56
N ALA A 581 6.50 30.57 32.90
CA ALA A 581 7.06 31.58 33.82
C ALA A 581 7.15 32.99 33.16
N TRP A 582 7.07 33.09 31.86
CA TRP A 582 7.05 34.35 31.12
C TRP A 582 5.63 34.82 30.77
N VAL A 583 4.60 34.01 30.89
CA VAL A 583 3.18 34.35 30.69
C VAL A 583 2.57 34.85 31.98
#